data_5a91b19bcf2c113d0475cd72c063ab47
#
_entry.id   5a91b19bcf2c113d0475cd72c063ab47
#
_cell.length_a   1.000
_cell.length_b   1.000
_cell.length_c   1.000
_cell.angle_alpha   90.00
_cell.angle_beta   90.00
_cell.angle_gamma   90.00
#
_symmetry.space_group_name_H-M   'P 1'
#
loop_
_entity.id
_entity.type
_entity.pdbx_description
1 polymer ?
#
loop_
_entity_poly.entity_id
_entity_poly.type
_entity_poly.pdbx_seq_one_letter_code
_entity_poly.pdbx_strand_id
1 'polypeptide(L)'
;RDVQTLVRSINSLEADQPEITFQGTGIEVNSILSLETILKGAYYYQIPVSGDRFAKYTIKDNQVQVVKERRFQTNTYSPRKYTHAWINDNTLVIMAASGDASKIIWTKLNADDMTIISEGTLDVRMPEGADLFTTSGILVYRASDNKLFYFYYAKTGKAFGGKRVTPMMTAVINPETMAIESDTPCFLDCEMVGTAYGELLQTTTFIDGNNNLYIACVSDDADGNEHSHLLKIPANSTSYDQSYDGFTAGGKLISVM
;
A
#
# COMPACT_ATOMS: atom_id res chain seq x y z
N ARG A 1 -23.75 -15.11 6.99
CA ARG A 1 -24.06 -13.66 7.01
C ARG A 1 -23.66 -13.07 5.68
N ASP A 2 -24.60 -12.53 4.96
CA ASP A 2 -24.30 -11.76 3.76
C ASP A 2 -23.65 -10.44 4.21
N VAL A 3 -22.48 -10.14 3.68
CA VAL A 3 -21.76 -8.88 3.93
C VAL A 3 -22.17 -7.91 2.84
N GLN A 4 -22.78 -6.81 3.23
CA GLN A 4 -23.10 -5.71 2.32
C GLN A 4 -22.11 -4.57 2.54
N THR A 5 -21.62 -3.98 1.46
CA THR A 5 -20.82 -2.76 1.49
C THR A 5 -21.71 -1.60 1.10
N LEU A 6 -21.88 -0.65 2.02
CA LEU A 6 -22.63 0.57 1.80
C LEU A 6 -21.68 1.76 1.69
N VAL A 7 -21.91 2.61 0.71
CA VAL A 7 -21.14 3.85 0.51
C VAL A 7 -22.08 5.03 0.61
N ARG A 8 -21.67 6.06 1.32
CA ARG A 8 -22.43 7.31 1.47
C ARG A 8 -21.48 8.51 1.40
N SER A 9 -21.91 9.55 0.71
CA SER A 9 -21.24 10.86 0.80
C SER A 9 -21.71 11.59 2.05
N ILE A 10 -20.79 12.26 2.71
CA ILE A 10 -21.05 13.15 3.85
C ILE A 10 -20.43 14.52 3.58
N ASN A 11 -21.03 15.56 4.14
CA ASN A 11 -20.56 16.94 3.98
C ASN A 11 -19.56 17.37 5.05
N SER A 12 -19.56 16.71 6.19
CA SER A 12 -18.68 17.00 7.33
C SER A 12 -18.39 15.72 8.13
N LEU A 13 -17.25 15.71 8.82
CA LEU A 13 -16.87 14.68 9.79
C LEU A 13 -17.23 15.07 11.24
N GLU A 14 -17.93 16.16 11.44
CA GLU A 14 -18.36 16.57 12.78
C GLU A 14 -19.35 15.57 13.38
N ALA A 15 -19.16 15.24 14.65
CA ALA A 15 -19.80 14.11 15.30
C ALA A 15 -21.34 14.20 15.42
N ASP A 16 -21.91 15.38 15.27
CA ASP A 16 -23.35 15.62 15.36
C ASP A 16 -24.08 15.55 14.01
N GLN A 17 -23.35 15.22 12.92
CA GLN A 17 -23.97 15.09 11.60
C GLN A 17 -24.68 13.77 11.44
N PRO A 18 -26.00 13.76 11.15
CA PRO A 18 -26.76 12.52 11.02
C PRO A 18 -26.32 11.67 9.82
N GLU A 19 -25.60 12.24 8.87
CA GLU A 19 -25.06 11.55 7.72
C GLU A 19 -23.96 10.52 8.07
N ILE A 20 -23.32 10.65 9.22
CA ILE A 20 -22.29 9.70 9.68
C ILE A 20 -22.91 8.36 10.09
N THR A 21 -24.20 8.35 10.44
CA THR A 21 -24.89 7.11 10.77
C THR A 21 -25.48 6.46 9.52
N PHE A 22 -25.02 5.25 9.20
CA PHE A 22 -25.50 4.47 8.04
C PHE A 22 -26.84 3.77 8.27
N GLN A 23 -27.63 4.16 9.27
CA GLN A 23 -28.90 3.52 9.58
C GLN A 23 -29.92 3.65 8.44
N GLY A 24 -30.01 2.60 7.63
CA GLY A 24 -30.97 2.49 6.53
C GLY A 24 -30.71 3.38 5.32
N THR A 25 -29.51 3.96 5.22
CA THR A 25 -29.13 4.85 4.12
C THR A 25 -27.73 4.52 3.61
N GLY A 26 -27.54 4.62 2.32
CA GLY A 26 -26.29 4.35 1.63
C GLY A 26 -26.56 3.67 0.30
N ILE A 27 -25.55 3.67 -0.54
CA ILE A 27 -25.60 2.98 -1.83
C ILE A 27 -24.94 1.63 -1.62
N GLU A 28 -25.67 0.56 -1.91
CA GLU A 28 -25.09 -0.77 -1.91
C GLU A 28 -24.16 -0.93 -3.10
N VAL A 29 -22.93 -1.34 -2.85
CA VAL A 29 -21.95 -1.68 -3.88
C VAL A 29 -21.66 -3.17 -3.85
N ASN A 30 -21.58 -3.78 -5.03
CA ASN A 30 -21.42 -5.23 -5.19
C ASN A 30 -20.02 -5.75 -4.85
N SER A 31 -19.11 -4.89 -4.39
CA SER A 31 -17.76 -5.27 -4.00
C SER A 31 -17.37 -4.60 -2.69
N ILE A 32 -16.67 -5.35 -1.85
CA ILE A 32 -16.05 -4.78 -0.66
C ILE A 32 -14.97 -3.80 -1.14
N LEU A 33 -15.14 -2.52 -0.78
CA LEU A 33 -14.08 -1.54 -0.97
C LEU A 33 -12.89 -1.92 -0.09
N SER A 34 -11.69 -1.85 -0.63
CA SER A 34 -10.47 -2.01 0.14
C SER A 34 -10.37 -0.90 1.18
N LEU A 35 -9.74 -1.21 2.33
CA LEU A 35 -9.33 -0.18 3.29
C LEU A 35 -8.36 0.83 2.66
N GLU A 36 -7.64 0.40 1.64
CA GLU A 36 -6.72 1.21 0.84
C GLU A 36 -7.34 1.67 -0.49
N THR A 37 -8.61 2.07 -0.47
CA THR A 37 -9.25 2.62 -1.66
C THR A 37 -8.52 3.87 -2.12
N ILE A 38 -8.13 3.88 -3.40
CA ILE A 38 -7.42 5.02 -3.98
C ILE A 38 -8.42 6.15 -4.22
N LEU A 39 -8.22 7.26 -3.54
CA LEU A 39 -9.10 8.43 -3.60
C LEU A 39 -8.38 9.62 -4.22
N LYS A 40 -9.05 10.36 -5.10
CA LYS A 40 -8.59 11.65 -5.59
C LYS A 40 -9.75 12.54 -6.03
N GLY A 41 -9.93 13.67 -5.36
CA GLY A 41 -11.03 14.59 -5.63
C GLY A 41 -12.40 13.90 -5.48
N ALA A 42 -13.24 13.99 -6.49
CA ALA A 42 -14.57 13.36 -6.51
C ALA A 42 -14.56 11.91 -7.02
N TYR A 43 -13.39 11.31 -7.16
CA TYR A 43 -13.25 9.98 -7.75
C TYR A 43 -12.62 9.00 -6.77
N TYR A 44 -13.00 7.73 -6.92
CA TYR A 44 -12.27 6.63 -6.34
C TYR A 44 -11.89 5.61 -7.42
N TYR A 45 -10.83 4.89 -7.15
CA TYR A 45 -10.23 3.95 -8.09
C TYR A 45 -10.05 2.60 -7.41
N GLN A 46 -10.31 1.54 -8.14
CA GLN A 46 -10.04 0.18 -7.65
C GLN A 46 -9.83 -0.80 -8.80
N ILE A 47 -9.29 -1.94 -8.46
CA ILE A 47 -9.22 -3.11 -9.32
C ILE A 47 -10.44 -3.99 -9.02
N PRO A 48 -11.36 -4.19 -9.97
CA PRO A 48 -12.51 -5.08 -9.79
C PRO A 48 -12.09 -6.54 -9.53
N VAL A 49 -13.05 -7.36 -9.12
CA VAL A 49 -12.81 -8.79 -8.81
C VAL A 49 -12.17 -9.56 -9.99
N SER A 50 -12.40 -9.13 -11.23
CA SER A 50 -11.77 -9.73 -12.41
C SER A 50 -10.25 -9.61 -12.43
N GLY A 51 -9.67 -8.61 -11.74
CA GLY A 51 -8.22 -8.38 -11.67
C GLY A 51 -7.54 -7.93 -12.96
N ASP A 52 -8.29 -7.84 -14.07
CA ASP A 52 -7.77 -7.60 -15.42
C ASP A 52 -7.82 -6.12 -15.84
N ARG A 53 -8.38 -5.26 -15.01
CA ARG A 53 -8.59 -3.85 -15.32
C ARG A 53 -8.51 -2.97 -14.09
N PHE A 54 -8.31 -1.69 -14.33
CA PHE A 54 -8.44 -0.62 -13.36
C PHE A 54 -9.65 0.22 -13.68
N ALA A 55 -10.42 0.61 -12.68
CA ALA A 55 -11.67 1.32 -12.85
C ALA A 55 -11.70 2.61 -12.03
N LYS A 56 -12.20 3.68 -12.63
CA LYS A 56 -12.45 4.99 -12.05
C LYS A 56 -13.94 5.16 -11.83
N TYR A 57 -14.33 5.50 -10.62
CA TYR A 57 -15.71 5.65 -10.19
C TYR A 57 -15.98 7.03 -9.63
N THR A 58 -17.22 7.44 -9.68
CA THR A 58 -17.74 8.59 -8.92
C THR A 58 -19.07 8.22 -8.27
N ILE A 59 -19.46 8.99 -7.26
CA ILE A 59 -20.79 8.91 -6.67
C ILE A 59 -21.54 10.16 -7.11
N LYS A 60 -22.59 9.97 -7.87
CA LYS A 60 -23.46 11.04 -8.37
C LYS A 60 -24.92 10.62 -8.26
N ASP A 61 -25.77 11.54 -7.80
CA ASP A 61 -27.21 11.30 -7.64
C ASP A 61 -27.52 10.04 -6.79
N ASN A 62 -26.76 9.86 -5.71
CA ASN A 62 -26.80 8.66 -4.86
C ASN A 62 -26.58 7.33 -5.62
N GLN A 63 -25.80 7.34 -6.68
CA GLN A 63 -25.43 6.14 -7.42
C GLN A 63 -23.92 6.08 -7.66
N VAL A 64 -23.37 4.88 -7.55
CA VAL A 64 -22.02 4.59 -8.00
C VAL A 64 -22.01 4.49 -9.51
N GLN A 65 -21.23 5.34 -10.16
CA GLN A 65 -21.12 5.38 -11.61
C GLN A 65 -19.68 5.05 -12.02
N VAL A 66 -19.53 4.15 -12.96
CA VAL A 66 -18.25 3.89 -13.63
C VAL A 66 -17.99 5.06 -14.58
N VAL A 67 -16.94 5.82 -14.30
CA VAL A 67 -16.51 6.92 -15.17
C VAL A 67 -15.72 6.38 -16.35
N LYS A 68 -14.79 5.48 -16.06
CA LYS A 68 -13.94 4.84 -17.07
C LYS A 68 -13.29 3.57 -16.52
N GLU A 69 -13.08 2.62 -17.40
CA GLU A 69 -12.29 1.42 -17.14
C GLU A 69 -11.15 1.30 -18.15
N ARG A 70 -10.04 0.71 -17.72
CA ARG A 70 -8.92 0.38 -18.58
C ARG A 70 -8.40 -1.01 -18.26
N ARG A 71 -8.39 -1.89 -19.24
CA ARG A 71 -7.72 -3.18 -19.12
C ARG A 71 -6.21 -3.00 -19.03
N PHE A 72 -5.60 -3.77 -18.14
CA PHE A 72 -4.15 -3.93 -18.13
C PHE A 72 -3.69 -4.60 -19.42
N GLN A 73 -2.47 -4.31 -19.86
CA GLN A 73 -1.92 -4.88 -21.08
C GLN A 73 -1.33 -6.27 -20.84
N THR A 74 -0.59 -6.42 -19.75
CA THR A 74 0.12 -7.65 -19.40
C THR A 74 -0.12 -8.11 -17.96
N ASN A 75 -0.47 -7.19 -17.07
CA ASN A 75 -0.58 -7.46 -15.65
C ASN A 75 -1.99 -7.93 -15.27
N THR A 76 -2.06 -8.71 -14.20
CA THR A 76 -3.30 -9.10 -13.52
C THR A 76 -3.08 -8.98 -12.03
N TYR A 77 -3.97 -8.29 -11.36
CA TYR A 77 -3.87 -8.01 -9.93
C TYR A 77 -4.92 -8.78 -9.15
N SER A 78 -4.56 -9.20 -7.94
CA SER A 78 -5.56 -9.66 -6.99
C SER A 78 -6.29 -8.45 -6.40
N PRO A 79 -7.64 -8.45 -6.37
CA PRO A 79 -8.41 -7.39 -5.73
C PRO A 79 -7.96 -7.18 -4.28
N ARG A 80 -7.90 -5.94 -3.83
CA ARG A 80 -7.53 -5.56 -2.46
C ARG A 80 -6.08 -5.89 -2.05
N LYS A 81 -5.26 -6.38 -2.95
CA LYS A 81 -3.89 -6.82 -2.66
C LYS A 81 -2.88 -6.07 -3.53
N TYR A 82 -3.00 -4.77 -3.58
CA TYR A 82 -2.09 -3.88 -4.29
C TYR A 82 -1.83 -2.63 -3.46
N THR A 83 -0.70 -2.03 -3.72
CA THR A 83 -0.30 -0.72 -3.18
C THR A 83 -0.22 0.29 -4.30
N HIS A 84 -0.17 1.57 -3.96
CA HIS A 84 -0.13 2.62 -4.97
C HIS A 84 0.63 3.86 -4.50
N ALA A 85 1.06 4.67 -5.45
CA ALA A 85 1.58 6.01 -5.19
C ALA A 85 1.23 6.96 -6.33
N TRP A 86 0.84 8.18 -5.99
CA TRP A 86 0.73 9.29 -6.92
C TRP A 86 2.10 9.94 -7.07
N ILE A 87 2.68 9.91 -8.28
CA ILE A 87 4.00 10.53 -8.56
C ILE A 87 3.87 11.97 -9.07
N ASN A 88 2.69 12.35 -9.47
CA ASN A 88 2.26 13.72 -9.74
C ASN A 88 0.73 13.78 -9.74
N ASP A 89 0.15 14.90 -10.14
CA ASP A 89 -1.30 15.10 -10.12
C ASP A 89 -2.10 14.09 -10.95
N ASN A 90 -1.53 13.57 -12.01
CA ASN A 90 -2.24 12.74 -12.97
C ASN A 90 -1.67 11.34 -13.14
N THR A 91 -0.46 11.08 -12.62
CA THR A 91 0.22 9.81 -12.81
C THR A 91 0.19 8.97 -11.53
N LEU A 92 -0.42 7.81 -11.66
CA LEU A 92 -0.54 6.80 -10.60
C LEU A 92 0.33 5.59 -10.93
N VAL A 93 1.04 5.09 -9.94
CA VAL A 93 1.72 3.78 -9.99
C VAL A 93 0.98 2.82 -9.08
N ILE A 94 0.65 1.65 -9.60
CA ILE A 94 0.07 0.52 -8.85
C ILE A 94 1.11 -0.59 -8.83
N MET A 95 1.26 -1.27 -7.70
CA MET A 95 2.23 -2.34 -7.52
C MET A 95 1.69 -3.46 -6.64
N ALA A 96 2.05 -4.69 -6.94
CA ALA A 96 1.68 -5.86 -6.13
C ALA A 96 2.59 -7.06 -6.47
N ALA A 97 2.53 -8.10 -5.65
CA ALA A 97 2.99 -9.41 -6.09
C ALA A 97 2.07 -9.96 -7.19
N SER A 98 2.64 -10.69 -8.15
CA SER A 98 1.89 -11.42 -9.19
C SER A 98 0.93 -12.46 -8.56
N GLY A 99 -0.01 -12.97 -9.36
CA GLY A 99 -1.00 -13.92 -8.87
C GLY A 99 -0.41 -15.19 -8.24
N ASP A 100 0.75 -15.63 -8.71
CA ASP A 100 1.55 -16.73 -8.15
C ASP A 100 2.56 -16.29 -7.09
N ALA A 101 2.64 -15.00 -6.82
CA ALA A 101 3.54 -14.36 -5.87
C ALA A 101 5.04 -14.58 -6.16
N SER A 102 5.39 -14.97 -7.39
CA SER A 102 6.77 -15.24 -7.80
C SER A 102 7.58 -13.99 -8.13
N LYS A 103 6.90 -12.88 -8.42
CA LYS A 103 7.50 -11.61 -8.84
C LYS A 103 6.64 -10.42 -8.40
N ILE A 104 7.24 -9.23 -8.40
CA ILE A 104 6.51 -7.98 -8.21
C ILE A 104 6.18 -7.40 -9.58
N ILE A 105 4.93 -7.00 -9.77
CA ILE A 105 4.42 -6.36 -10.98
C ILE A 105 4.03 -4.91 -10.68
N TRP A 106 4.13 -4.06 -11.68
CA TRP A 106 3.72 -2.67 -11.59
C TRP A 106 3.03 -2.19 -12.85
N THR A 107 2.13 -1.22 -12.70
CA THR A 107 1.47 -0.50 -13.79
C THR A 107 1.52 0.99 -13.50
N LYS A 108 2.01 1.78 -14.45
CA LYS A 108 1.99 3.23 -14.42
C LYS A 108 0.93 3.72 -15.41
N LEU A 109 0.04 4.58 -14.94
CA LEU A 109 -1.09 5.07 -15.74
C LEU A 109 -1.37 6.55 -15.51
N ASN A 110 -1.95 7.19 -16.53
CA ASN A 110 -2.57 8.50 -16.39
C ASN A 110 -4.00 8.31 -15.87
N ALA A 111 -4.28 8.81 -14.67
CA ALA A 111 -5.56 8.60 -13.99
C ALA A 111 -6.68 9.55 -14.48
N ASP A 112 -6.38 10.57 -15.28
CA ASP A 112 -7.40 11.44 -15.86
C ASP A 112 -8.12 10.72 -17.00
N ASP A 113 -7.37 10.23 -17.95
CA ASP A 113 -7.89 9.54 -19.14
C ASP A 113 -7.77 8.00 -19.04
N MET A 114 -7.23 7.47 -17.94
CA MET A 114 -7.03 6.05 -17.68
C MET A 114 -6.12 5.37 -18.72
N THR A 115 -5.23 6.11 -19.36
CA THR A 115 -4.26 5.54 -20.31
C THR A 115 -3.13 4.84 -19.57
N ILE A 116 -2.86 3.58 -19.91
CA ILE A 116 -1.67 2.86 -19.44
C ILE A 116 -0.43 3.49 -20.09
N ILE A 117 0.48 4.01 -19.27
CA ILE A 117 1.75 4.59 -19.73
C ILE A 117 2.76 3.47 -19.95
N SER A 118 2.90 2.59 -18.96
CA SER A 118 3.79 1.44 -19.03
C SER A 118 3.43 0.40 -17.97
N GLU A 119 3.83 -0.83 -18.22
CA GLU A 119 3.69 -1.96 -17.30
C GLU A 119 4.97 -2.78 -17.30
N GLY A 120 5.22 -3.48 -16.21
CA GLY A 120 6.39 -4.34 -16.11
C GLY A 120 6.48 -5.13 -14.82
N THR A 121 7.63 -5.73 -14.66
CA THR A 121 8.05 -6.42 -13.43
C THR A 121 9.15 -5.64 -12.75
N LEU A 122 9.16 -5.65 -11.43
CA LEU A 122 10.23 -5.10 -10.63
C LEU A 122 11.13 -6.26 -10.19
N ASP A 123 12.40 -6.20 -10.56
CA ASP A 123 13.39 -7.24 -10.27
C ASP A 123 14.00 -7.04 -8.87
N VAL A 124 13.15 -7.10 -7.86
CA VAL A 124 13.55 -7.05 -6.46
C VAL A 124 14.09 -8.39 -6.00
N ARG A 125 15.02 -8.34 -5.04
CA ARG A 125 15.62 -9.55 -4.48
C ARG A 125 14.62 -10.35 -3.67
N MET A 126 14.55 -11.65 -3.93
CA MET A 126 13.90 -12.60 -3.03
C MET A 126 14.80 -12.80 -1.81
N PRO A 127 14.34 -12.51 -0.59
CA PRO A 127 15.11 -12.79 0.62
C PRO A 127 15.50 -14.27 0.73
N GLU A 128 16.67 -14.55 1.32
CA GLU A 128 17.15 -15.91 1.51
C GLU A 128 16.16 -16.71 2.39
N GLY A 129 15.87 -17.92 1.99
CA GLY A 129 14.92 -18.79 2.68
C GLY A 129 13.45 -18.52 2.37
N ALA A 130 13.14 -17.52 1.54
CA ALA A 130 11.77 -17.27 1.08
C ALA A 130 11.46 -17.96 -0.24
N ASP A 131 10.19 -18.30 -0.43
CA ASP A 131 9.66 -18.93 -1.65
C ASP A 131 8.79 -17.96 -2.46
N LEU A 132 8.11 -17.03 -1.79
CA LEU A 132 7.08 -16.18 -2.38
C LEU A 132 7.14 -14.78 -1.80
N PHE A 133 6.83 -13.78 -2.62
CA PHE A 133 6.57 -12.41 -2.13
C PHE A 133 5.24 -12.35 -1.39
N THR A 134 5.12 -11.38 -0.48
CA THR A 134 3.82 -11.02 0.09
C THR A 134 3.00 -10.19 -0.90
N THR A 135 1.71 -10.06 -0.63
CA THR A 135 0.72 -9.65 -1.64
C THR A 135 0.88 -8.23 -2.16
N SER A 136 0.93 -7.23 -1.30
CA SER A 136 0.89 -5.82 -1.75
C SER A 136 2.22 -5.08 -1.59
N GLY A 137 2.90 -5.22 -0.47
CA GLY A 137 3.94 -4.26 -0.08
C GLY A 137 3.35 -2.88 0.22
N ILE A 138 4.22 -1.91 0.46
CA ILE A 138 3.86 -0.50 0.67
C ILE A 138 4.69 0.36 -0.27
N LEU A 139 4.03 1.12 -1.15
CA LEU A 139 4.67 2.01 -2.11
C LEU A 139 4.48 3.47 -1.67
N VAL A 140 5.58 4.21 -1.58
CA VAL A 140 5.58 5.62 -1.16
C VAL A 140 6.38 6.45 -2.16
N TYR A 141 5.83 7.57 -2.60
CA TYR A 141 6.55 8.54 -3.41
C TYR A 141 6.99 9.73 -2.56
N ARG A 142 8.29 10.02 -2.58
CA ARG A 142 8.85 11.22 -1.96
C ARG A 142 9.22 12.22 -3.05
N ALA A 143 8.44 13.30 -3.11
CA ALA A 143 8.56 14.29 -4.19
C ALA A 143 9.84 15.12 -4.12
N SER A 144 10.39 15.34 -2.92
CA SER A 144 11.56 16.21 -2.71
C SER A 144 12.83 15.76 -3.43
N ASP A 145 12.98 14.46 -3.65
CA ASP A 145 14.13 13.85 -4.35
C ASP A 145 13.71 12.92 -5.49
N ASN A 146 12.42 12.95 -5.86
CA ASN A 146 11.86 12.17 -6.97
C ASN A 146 12.16 10.66 -6.85
N LYS A 147 11.82 10.06 -5.71
CA LYS A 147 12.06 8.64 -5.44
C LYS A 147 10.76 7.93 -5.05
N LEU A 148 10.62 6.69 -5.53
CA LEU A 148 9.67 5.72 -5.01
C LEU A 148 10.39 4.79 -4.03
N PHE A 149 9.79 4.56 -2.89
CA PHE A 149 10.22 3.58 -1.90
C PHE A 149 9.20 2.46 -1.88
N TYR A 150 9.64 1.23 -2.06
CA TYR A 150 8.81 0.04 -1.99
C TYR A 150 9.28 -0.85 -0.85
N PHE A 151 8.48 -0.91 0.19
CA PHE A 151 8.70 -1.77 1.35
C PHE A 151 7.99 -3.09 1.10
N TYR A 152 8.73 -4.19 1.24
CA TYR A 152 8.19 -5.51 0.98
C TYR A 152 8.84 -6.57 1.87
N TYR A 153 8.21 -7.71 1.96
CA TYR A 153 8.80 -8.91 2.52
C TYR A 153 8.32 -10.15 1.75
N ALA A 154 8.98 -11.26 1.99
CA ALA A 154 8.64 -12.53 1.43
C ALA A 154 8.32 -13.54 2.53
N LYS A 155 7.89 -14.70 2.15
CA LYS A 155 7.51 -15.76 3.09
C LYS A 155 7.93 -17.13 2.60
N THR A 156 8.05 -18.08 3.55
CA THR A 156 8.24 -19.50 3.24
C THR A 156 6.91 -20.14 2.86
N GLY A 157 6.98 -21.18 2.00
CA GLY A 157 5.83 -22.03 1.68
C GLY A 157 4.81 -21.40 0.75
N LYS A 158 3.96 -22.27 0.24
CA LYS A 158 2.89 -21.93 -0.71
C LYS A 158 1.58 -21.73 0.05
N ALA A 159 0.85 -20.66 -0.24
CA ALA A 159 -0.48 -20.37 0.29
C ALA A 159 -0.55 -19.89 1.76
N PHE A 160 -1.70 -20.02 2.38
CA PHE A 160 -2.00 -19.57 3.74
C PHE A 160 -1.12 -20.32 4.77
N GLY A 161 -0.41 -19.58 5.63
CA GLY A 161 0.33 -20.15 6.75
C GLY A 161 1.86 -20.18 6.62
N GLY A 162 2.44 -19.68 5.53
CA GLY A 162 3.89 -19.50 5.46
C GLY A 162 4.39 -18.46 6.45
N LYS A 163 5.58 -18.69 7.02
CA LYS A 163 6.22 -17.70 7.90
C LYS A 163 6.81 -16.56 7.07
N ARG A 164 6.65 -15.34 7.53
CA ARG A 164 7.35 -14.18 6.98
C ARG A 164 8.85 -14.37 7.17
N VAL A 165 9.60 -13.94 6.18
CA VAL A 165 11.06 -13.90 6.24
C VAL A 165 11.46 -12.48 6.56
N THR A 166 12.06 -12.27 7.70
CA THR A 166 12.57 -10.98 8.17
C THR A 166 14.07 -10.85 7.87
N PRO A 167 14.59 -9.64 7.85
CA PRO A 167 13.90 -8.36 7.95
C PRO A 167 13.14 -7.99 6.67
N MET A 168 12.22 -7.03 6.79
CA MET A 168 11.58 -6.43 5.61
C MET A 168 12.62 -5.82 4.69
N MET A 169 12.32 -5.75 3.41
CA MET A 169 13.18 -5.21 2.36
C MET A 169 12.70 -3.83 1.94
N THR A 170 13.62 -3.00 1.44
CA THR A 170 13.34 -1.67 0.92
C THR A 170 14.01 -1.51 -0.43
N ALA A 171 13.21 -1.41 -1.49
CA ALA A 171 13.67 -1.03 -2.82
C ALA A 171 13.46 0.47 -3.05
N VAL A 172 14.49 1.15 -3.54
CA VAL A 172 14.42 2.53 -4.02
C VAL A 172 14.36 2.50 -5.53
N ILE A 173 13.38 3.18 -6.11
CA ILE A 173 13.02 3.05 -7.51
C ILE A 173 12.97 4.44 -8.13
N ASN A 174 13.52 4.57 -9.32
CA ASN A 174 13.36 5.75 -10.15
C ASN A 174 11.93 5.78 -10.73
N PRO A 175 11.10 6.79 -10.43
CA PRO A 175 9.69 6.81 -10.85
C PRO A 175 9.49 7.01 -12.36
N GLU A 176 10.49 7.49 -13.09
CA GLU A 176 10.39 7.69 -14.54
C GLU A 176 10.61 6.39 -15.28
N THR A 177 11.68 5.68 -14.93
CA THR A 177 12.11 4.45 -15.62
C THR A 177 11.61 3.17 -14.97
N MET A 178 11.17 3.24 -13.72
CA MET A 178 10.85 2.10 -12.85
C MET A 178 12.06 1.17 -12.59
N ALA A 179 13.28 1.68 -12.79
CA ALA A 179 14.50 0.96 -12.47
C ALA A 179 14.80 1.01 -10.98
N ILE A 180 15.27 -0.11 -10.41
CA ILE A 180 15.73 -0.19 -9.04
C ILE A 180 17.09 0.51 -8.92
N GLU A 181 17.21 1.44 -7.99
CA GLU A 181 18.46 2.12 -7.65
C GLU A 181 19.18 1.46 -6.48
N SER A 182 18.42 0.93 -5.52
CA SER A 182 18.91 0.11 -4.41
C SER A 182 17.82 -0.84 -3.94
N ASP A 183 18.24 -1.98 -3.38
CA ASP A 183 17.36 -2.99 -2.79
C ASP A 183 18.07 -3.63 -1.61
N THR A 184 17.70 -3.21 -0.39
CA THR A 184 18.41 -3.52 0.83
C THR A 184 17.49 -4.01 1.93
N PRO A 185 17.95 -4.93 2.79
CA PRO A 185 17.20 -5.28 4.00
C PRO A 185 17.15 -4.11 4.98
N CYS A 186 16.09 -4.05 5.77
CA CYS A 186 16.06 -3.21 6.95
C CYS A 186 17.20 -3.58 7.90
N PHE A 187 17.77 -2.59 8.59
CA PHE A 187 18.82 -2.82 9.58
C PHE A 187 18.30 -3.50 10.86
N LEU A 188 16.99 -3.43 11.11
CA LEU A 188 16.29 -4.05 12.21
C LEU A 188 15.56 -5.29 11.71
N ASP A 189 15.61 -6.38 12.49
CA ASP A 189 14.85 -7.60 12.19
C ASP A 189 13.36 -7.40 12.50
N CYS A 190 12.69 -6.75 11.57
CA CYS A 190 11.30 -6.34 11.73
C CYS A 190 10.46 -6.63 10.49
N GLU A 191 9.15 -6.60 10.67
CA GLU A 191 8.16 -6.68 9.59
C GLU A 191 7.22 -5.48 9.60
N MET A 192 6.61 -5.19 8.44
CA MET A 192 5.62 -4.13 8.30
C MET A 192 4.31 -4.51 9.00
N VAL A 193 3.68 -3.53 9.61
CA VAL A 193 2.35 -3.70 10.18
C VAL A 193 1.31 -3.90 9.07
N GLY A 194 0.44 -4.89 9.23
CA GLY A 194 -0.64 -5.20 8.29
C GLY A 194 -1.98 -5.39 8.97
N THR A 195 -3.02 -5.65 8.19
CA THR A 195 -4.33 -6.04 8.70
C THR A 195 -4.37 -7.53 9.07
N ALA A 196 -5.42 -7.93 9.80
CA ALA A 196 -5.70 -9.33 10.09
C ALA A 196 -5.89 -10.20 8.82
N TYR A 197 -6.14 -9.58 7.67
CA TYR A 197 -6.30 -10.24 6.38
C TYR A 197 -5.00 -10.29 5.56
N GLY A 198 -3.89 -9.77 6.10
CA GLY A 198 -2.59 -9.77 5.43
C GLY A 198 -2.41 -8.65 4.40
N GLU A 199 -3.30 -7.68 4.35
CA GLU A 199 -3.11 -6.47 3.56
C GLU A 199 -2.15 -5.54 4.31
N LEU A 200 -1.22 -4.94 3.58
CA LEU A 200 -0.30 -3.94 4.11
C LEU A 200 -0.91 -2.56 3.92
N LEU A 201 -0.98 -1.78 4.99
CA LEU A 201 -1.63 -0.48 4.98
C LEU A 201 -0.64 0.63 4.66
N GLN A 202 -0.93 1.42 3.63
CA GLN A 202 -0.11 2.60 3.28
C GLN A 202 -0.12 3.66 4.40
N THR A 203 -1.17 3.69 5.21
CA THR A 203 -1.27 4.56 6.39
C THR A 203 -0.24 4.29 7.48
N THR A 204 0.50 3.17 7.37
CA THR A 204 1.66 2.89 8.25
C THR A 204 2.92 3.66 7.85
N THR A 205 2.86 4.43 6.77
CA THR A 205 3.94 5.30 6.30
C THR A 205 3.47 6.74 6.19
N PHE A 206 4.37 7.68 6.43
CA PHE A 206 4.11 9.10 6.17
C PHE A 206 5.42 9.86 5.88
N ILE A 207 5.28 11.02 5.27
CA ILE A 207 6.38 11.96 5.04
C ILE A 207 6.08 13.22 5.84
N ASP A 208 7.03 13.66 6.66
CA ASP A 208 6.88 14.88 7.47
C ASP A 208 7.16 16.17 6.66
N GLY A 209 6.91 17.32 7.28
CA GLY A 209 7.15 18.63 6.66
C GLY A 209 8.61 18.93 6.30
N ASN A 210 9.56 18.11 6.78
CA ASN A 210 10.98 18.19 6.46
C ASN A 210 11.39 17.13 5.39
N ASN A 211 10.43 16.46 4.80
CA ASN A 211 10.62 15.38 3.81
C ASN A 211 11.30 14.11 4.33
N ASN A 212 11.31 13.89 5.63
CA ASN A 212 11.69 12.59 6.17
C ASN A 212 10.56 11.59 5.96
N LEU A 213 10.91 10.37 5.52
CA LEU A 213 9.96 9.27 5.36
C LEU A 213 10.00 8.39 6.60
N TYR A 214 8.83 8.04 7.10
CA TYR A 214 8.67 7.17 8.27
C TYR A 214 7.86 5.93 7.90
N ILE A 215 8.18 4.81 8.56
CA ILE A 215 7.44 3.55 8.44
C ILE A 215 7.29 2.90 9.82
N ALA A 216 6.06 2.51 10.15
CA ALA A 216 5.76 1.71 11.33
C ALA A 216 5.99 0.24 11.03
N CYS A 217 6.68 -0.45 11.92
CA CYS A 217 6.92 -1.88 11.84
C CYS A 217 6.93 -2.52 13.23
N VAL A 218 6.98 -3.84 13.26
CA VAL A 218 7.01 -4.64 14.50
C VAL A 218 8.13 -5.66 14.43
N SER A 219 8.69 -6.00 15.58
CA SER A 219 9.61 -7.10 15.76
C SER A 219 9.26 -7.89 17.00
N ASP A 220 9.66 -9.15 17.05
CA ASP A 220 9.57 -9.95 18.27
C ASP A 220 10.93 -9.95 18.98
N ASP A 221 10.92 -9.89 20.31
CA ASP A 221 12.12 -10.15 21.12
C ASP A 221 12.36 -11.66 21.28
N ALA A 222 13.45 -12.00 21.97
CA ALA A 222 13.83 -13.40 22.20
C ALA A 222 12.79 -14.18 23.05
N ASP A 223 11.97 -13.49 23.81
CA ASP A 223 10.90 -14.05 24.63
C ASP A 223 9.56 -14.12 23.89
N GLY A 224 9.51 -13.62 22.64
CA GLY A 224 8.31 -13.59 21.78
C GLY A 224 7.37 -12.43 22.09
N ASN A 225 7.84 -11.38 22.76
CA ASN A 225 7.06 -10.18 22.96
C ASN A 225 7.19 -9.27 21.72
N GLU A 226 6.06 -8.76 21.24
CA GLU A 226 6.02 -7.83 20.11
C GLU A 226 6.43 -6.42 20.55
N HIS A 227 7.28 -5.81 19.74
CA HIS A 227 7.75 -4.44 19.88
C HIS A 227 7.39 -3.62 18.63
N SER A 228 6.78 -2.46 18.85
CA SER A 228 6.47 -1.50 17.78
C SER A 228 7.64 -0.54 17.55
N HIS A 229 7.93 -0.25 16.29
CA HIS A 229 8.97 0.67 15.87
C HIS A 229 8.41 1.70 14.89
N LEU A 230 8.95 2.92 14.96
CA LEU A 230 8.77 3.92 13.91
C LEU A 230 10.16 4.25 13.36
N LEU A 231 10.47 3.71 12.20
CA LEU A 231 11.74 3.91 11.53
C LEU A 231 11.71 5.13 10.63
N LYS A 232 12.88 5.73 10.40
CA LYS A 232 13.03 6.96 9.62
C LYS A 232 14.06 6.78 8.50
N ILE A 233 13.70 7.27 7.31
CA ILE A 233 14.63 7.50 6.21
C ILE A 233 14.73 9.03 6.06
N PRO A 234 15.87 9.66 6.38
CA PRO A 234 16.02 11.10 6.33
C PRO A 234 15.79 11.68 4.92
N ALA A 235 15.42 12.94 4.86
CA ALA A 235 15.33 13.68 3.61
C ALA A 235 16.64 13.56 2.81
N ASN A 236 16.53 13.39 1.51
CA ASN A 236 17.66 13.20 0.57
C ASN A 236 18.55 11.98 0.87
N SER A 237 18.10 11.06 1.72
CA SER A 237 18.74 9.76 1.98
C SER A 237 17.87 8.63 1.44
N THR A 238 18.50 7.54 1.03
CA THR A 238 17.83 6.28 0.67
C THR A 238 18.03 5.20 1.74
N SER A 239 18.73 5.54 2.82
CA SER A 239 19.04 4.63 3.91
C SER A 239 18.37 5.04 5.21
N TYR A 240 18.06 4.07 6.05
CA TYR A 240 17.51 4.31 7.39
C TYR A 240 18.48 5.06 8.30
N ASP A 241 17.93 5.93 9.14
CA ASP A 241 18.61 6.52 10.28
C ASP A 241 18.62 5.49 11.43
N GLN A 242 19.71 4.74 11.56
CA GLN A 242 19.84 3.68 12.56
C GLN A 242 19.86 4.19 14.00
N SER A 243 20.02 5.50 14.21
CA SER A 243 20.01 6.11 15.54
C SER A 243 18.60 6.55 15.98
N TYR A 244 17.62 6.46 15.08
CA TYR A 244 16.24 6.92 15.31
C TYR A 244 15.28 5.74 15.49
N ASP A 245 14.55 5.74 16.61
CA ASP A 245 13.34 4.96 16.78
C ASP A 245 12.30 5.84 17.51
N GLY A 246 11.26 6.21 16.79
CA GLY A 246 10.26 7.19 17.25
C GLY A 246 9.37 6.71 18.39
N PHE A 247 9.32 5.41 18.68
CA PHE A 247 8.51 4.85 19.76
C PHE A 247 9.29 4.53 21.03
N THR A 248 10.60 4.74 21.06
CA THR A 248 11.44 4.58 22.25
C THR A 248 11.64 5.88 23.03
N ALA A 249 10.58 6.61 23.36
CA ALA A 249 10.68 7.75 24.25
C ALA A 249 10.81 7.26 25.71
N GLY A 250 11.99 7.44 26.30
CA GLY A 250 12.24 7.12 27.70
C GLY A 250 12.22 5.62 28.06
N GLY A 251 12.55 4.74 27.12
CA GLY A 251 12.60 3.30 27.33
C GLY A 251 11.23 2.62 27.46
N LYS A 252 10.16 3.30 27.09
CA LYS A 252 8.81 2.72 27.04
C LYS A 252 8.37 2.60 25.59
N LEU A 253 7.98 1.39 25.21
CA LEU A 253 7.32 1.12 23.95
C LEU A 253 5.91 1.74 23.97
N ILE A 254 5.59 2.44 22.91
CA ILE A 254 4.23 2.96 22.67
C ILE A 254 3.62 2.07 21.60
N SER A 255 2.55 1.36 21.95
CA SER A 255 1.74 0.64 20.96
C SER A 255 1.00 1.67 20.10
N VAL A 256 1.12 1.56 18.78
CA VAL A 256 0.32 2.31 17.82
C VAL A 256 -0.73 1.36 17.27
N MET A 257 -1.97 1.62 17.62
CA MET A 257 -3.14 0.97 17.02
C MET A 257 -3.65 1.79 15.84
#